data_3827327ab1c493063596d3d050b23d6f
#
_entry.id   3827327ab1c493063596d3d050b23d6f
#
_cell.length_a   1.000
_cell.length_b   1.000
_cell.length_c   1.000
_cell.angle_alpha   90.00
_cell.angle_beta   90.00
_cell.angle_gamma   90.00
#
_symmetry.space_group_name_H-M   'P 1'
#
loop_
_entity.id
_entity.type
_entity.pdbx_description
1 polymer ?
#
loop_
_entity_poly.entity_id
_entity_poly.type
_entity_poly.pdbx_seq_one_letter_code
_entity_poly.pdbx_strand_id
1 'polypeptide(L)'
;MLHLMSELLGLNRGRVVLRDSPAPGDFQSQTTASIRHAYGLTGMEMRRGVYAEGEGITGRVLQSGLPAIVQDIAHEPLFLFRSVSAAQFPSETVAFLALPITLGNTTVGVLGCHRLRSRQRHLNDDLSVLKVLATLAGQILHMEQLVNDQTRHLRARNAALSQALSTHAARYGLIGSSPALLKALSELERVSQSQATVLLLGESGTGKELFARAVHLASPRSTQPFIKVNCSAIPDTL
;
A
#
# COMPACT_ATOMS: atom_id res chain seq x y z
N MET A 1 4.53 11.52 -14.85
CA MET A 1 3.55 12.61 -14.92
C MET A 1 4.18 13.98 -14.69
N LEU A 2 4.74 14.30 -13.51
CA LEU A 2 5.32 15.64 -13.21
C LEU A 2 6.47 16.03 -14.15
N HIS A 3 7.34 15.08 -14.53
CA HIS A 3 8.39 15.31 -15.53
C HIS A 3 7.81 15.70 -16.89
N LEU A 4 6.78 15.00 -17.37
CA LEU A 4 6.10 15.31 -18.63
C LEU A 4 5.44 16.70 -18.59
N MET A 5 4.92 17.12 -17.46
CA MET A 5 4.40 18.49 -17.27
C MET A 5 5.48 19.53 -17.51
N SER A 6 6.70 19.29 -17.04
CA SER A 6 7.82 20.19 -17.21
C SER A 6 8.33 20.19 -18.67
N GLU A 7 8.59 19.03 -19.23
CA GLU A 7 9.18 18.87 -20.58
C GLU A 7 8.22 19.30 -21.70
N LEU A 8 6.98 18.82 -21.65
CA LEU A 8 6.01 19.04 -22.74
C LEU A 8 5.19 20.31 -22.55
N LEU A 9 4.82 20.61 -21.31
CA LEU A 9 3.97 21.77 -21.01
C LEU A 9 4.76 22.95 -20.44
N GLY A 10 6.06 22.76 -20.10
CA GLY A 10 6.94 23.73 -19.46
C GLY A 10 6.34 24.31 -18.18
N LEU A 11 5.55 23.50 -17.48
CA LEU A 11 5.05 23.79 -16.17
C LEU A 11 6.09 23.33 -15.15
N ASN A 12 6.77 24.29 -14.55
CA ASN A 12 7.93 24.02 -13.71
C ASN A 12 7.53 23.68 -12.26
N ARG A 13 8.44 23.01 -11.56
CA ARG A 13 8.31 22.70 -10.11
C ARG A 13 6.97 22.07 -9.78
N GLY A 14 6.58 21.05 -10.59
CA GLY A 14 5.39 20.26 -10.38
C GLY A 14 5.46 19.50 -9.05
N ARG A 15 4.37 19.52 -8.28
CA ARG A 15 4.28 18.84 -6.98
C ARG A 15 2.92 18.22 -6.74
N VAL A 16 2.92 17.04 -6.13
CA VAL A 16 1.73 16.38 -5.61
C VAL A 16 1.80 16.46 -4.09
N VAL A 17 0.85 17.18 -3.51
CA VAL A 17 0.65 17.30 -2.07
C VAL A 17 -0.48 16.35 -1.70
N LEU A 18 -0.31 15.47 -0.75
CA LEU A 18 -1.35 14.54 -0.29
C LEU A 18 -1.63 14.77 1.18
N ARG A 19 -2.87 14.56 1.60
CA ARG A 19 -3.26 14.54 3.01
C ARG A 19 -2.45 13.51 3.76
N ASP A 20 -1.95 13.87 4.92
CA ASP A 20 -1.28 12.97 5.82
C ASP A 20 -2.32 12.12 6.54
N SER A 21 -2.06 10.82 6.68
CA SER A 21 -2.90 9.96 7.51
C SER A 21 -2.69 10.34 8.97
N PRO A 22 -3.76 10.54 9.77
CA PRO A 22 -3.61 10.80 11.20
C PRO A 22 -2.84 9.65 11.87
N ALA A 23 -1.98 9.99 12.81
CA ALA A 23 -1.29 9.00 13.61
C ALA A 23 -2.32 8.17 14.43
N PRO A 24 -2.11 6.85 14.60
CA PRO A 24 -3.02 6.03 15.39
C PRO A 24 -3.15 6.61 16.81
N GLY A 25 -4.37 7.03 17.19
CA GLY A 25 -4.67 7.58 18.52
C GLY A 25 -4.69 9.11 18.60
N ASP A 26 -4.36 9.83 17.56
CA ASP A 26 -4.37 11.30 17.55
C ASP A 26 -5.62 11.85 16.83
N PHE A 27 -6.72 11.94 17.58
CA PHE A 27 -8.02 12.45 17.08
C PHE A 27 -8.13 13.97 17.09
N GLN A 28 -7.11 14.71 17.60
CA GLN A 28 -7.14 16.16 17.72
C GLN A 28 -6.11 16.87 16.83
N SER A 29 -5.26 16.17 16.10
CA SER A 29 -4.29 16.82 15.23
C SER A 29 -4.99 17.45 14.02
N GLN A 30 -4.61 18.68 13.76
CA GLN A 30 -5.04 19.41 12.57
C GLN A 30 -4.62 18.62 11.33
N THR A 31 -5.55 18.36 10.42
CA THR A 31 -5.29 17.63 9.18
C THR A 31 -4.23 18.40 8.37
N THR A 32 -3.06 17.80 8.22
CA THR A 32 -1.97 18.33 7.41
C THR A 32 -1.87 17.61 6.08
N ALA A 33 -1.19 18.22 5.14
CA ALA A 33 -0.83 17.64 3.87
C ALA A 33 0.61 17.97 3.52
N SER A 34 1.34 17.01 2.99
CA SER A 34 2.76 17.13 2.68
C SER A 34 3.06 16.82 1.22
N ILE A 35 4.14 17.39 0.69
CA ILE A 35 4.61 17.08 -0.67
C ILE A 35 5.13 15.63 -0.68
N ARG A 36 4.43 14.75 -1.39
CA ARG A 36 4.82 13.35 -1.57
C ARG A 36 5.67 13.12 -2.81
N HIS A 37 5.34 13.83 -3.88
CA HIS A 37 6.08 13.74 -5.14
C HIS A 37 6.31 15.14 -5.70
N ALA A 38 7.50 15.37 -6.24
CA ALA A 38 7.82 16.62 -6.90
C ALA A 38 8.80 16.41 -8.06
N TYR A 39 8.79 17.35 -9.00
CA TYR A 39 9.79 17.51 -10.04
C TYR A 39 10.30 18.95 -10.01
N GLY A 40 11.63 19.12 -10.06
CA GLY A 40 12.26 20.43 -9.94
C GLY A 40 12.29 21.01 -8.52
N LEU A 41 12.10 20.18 -7.49
CA LEU A 41 12.30 20.53 -6.08
C LEU A 41 13.35 19.60 -5.47
N THR A 42 14.17 20.16 -4.57
CA THR A 42 15.12 19.38 -3.76
C THR A 42 14.42 18.64 -2.61
N GLY A 43 15.07 17.64 -2.03
CA GLY A 43 14.51 16.92 -0.88
C GLY A 43 14.28 17.82 0.35
N MET A 44 15.05 18.90 0.53
CA MET A 44 14.82 19.87 1.60
C MET A 44 13.59 20.74 1.33
N GLU A 45 13.37 21.16 0.09
CA GLU A 45 12.21 21.92 -0.33
C GLU A 45 10.92 21.10 -0.20
N MET A 46 10.98 19.81 -0.53
CA MET A 46 9.85 18.91 -0.32
C MET A 46 9.48 18.77 1.16
N ARG A 47 10.46 18.58 2.04
CA ARG A 47 10.22 18.45 3.50
C ARG A 47 9.60 19.70 4.12
N ARG A 48 9.92 20.89 3.62
CA ARG A 48 9.31 22.15 4.07
C ARG A 48 7.87 22.35 3.58
N GLY A 49 7.46 21.61 2.55
CA GLY A 49 6.15 21.73 1.93
C GLY A 49 5.06 20.98 2.69
N VAL A 50 4.81 21.37 3.93
CA VAL A 50 3.71 20.89 4.77
C VAL A 50 2.69 22.02 4.92
N TYR A 51 1.40 21.70 4.73
CA TYR A 51 0.30 22.65 4.71
C TYR A 51 -0.83 22.16 5.60
N ALA A 52 -1.33 23.02 6.48
CA ALA A 52 -2.59 22.77 7.18
C ALA A 52 -3.78 23.00 6.26
N GLU A 53 -4.92 22.40 6.55
CA GLU A 53 -6.16 22.64 5.83
C GLU A 53 -6.59 24.11 6.00
N GLY A 54 -6.92 24.78 4.88
CA GLY A 54 -7.21 26.21 4.85
C GLY A 54 -5.99 27.13 4.80
N GLU A 55 -4.77 26.61 5.01
CA GLU A 55 -3.55 27.41 5.06
C GLU A 55 -2.95 27.67 3.68
N GLY A 56 -2.81 28.95 3.34
CA GLY A 56 -2.27 29.38 2.05
C GLY A 56 -3.11 28.89 0.86
N ILE A 57 -2.54 28.94 -0.33
CA ILE A 57 -3.24 28.47 -1.56
C ILE A 57 -3.50 26.96 -1.52
N THR A 58 -2.49 26.17 -1.19
CA THR A 58 -2.58 24.70 -1.19
C THR A 58 -3.59 24.20 -0.17
N GLY A 59 -3.56 24.72 1.07
CA GLY A 59 -4.51 24.33 2.11
C GLY A 59 -5.96 24.74 1.80
N ARG A 60 -6.16 25.89 1.14
CA ARG A 60 -7.50 26.30 0.66
C ARG A 60 -8.05 25.39 -0.42
N VAL A 61 -7.23 24.97 -1.37
CA VAL A 61 -7.64 23.98 -2.40
C VAL A 61 -8.00 22.64 -1.75
N LEU A 62 -7.25 22.22 -0.74
CA LEU A 62 -7.57 21.01 0.03
C LEU A 62 -8.92 21.11 0.74
N GLN A 63 -9.23 22.27 1.31
CA GLN A 63 -10.45 22.50 2.06
C GLN A 63 -11.66 22.66 1.14
N SER A 64 -11.54 23.48 0.08
CA SER A 64 -12.66 23.84 -0.79
C SER A 64 -12.93 22.82 -1.90
N GLY A 65 -11.93 22.02 -2.30
CA GLY A 65 -11.99 21.17 -3.49
C GLY A 65 -12.06 21.95 -4.81
N LEU A 66 -11.82 23.26 -4.78
CA LEU A 66 -11.85 24.12 -5.96
C LEU A 66 -10.44 24.45 -6.43
N PRO A 67 -10.18 24.52 -7.75
CA PRO A 67 -8.89 24.93 -8.27
C PRO A 67 -8.60 26.40 -7.93
N ALA A 68 -7.34 26.70 -7.64
CA ALA A 68 -6.86 28.06 -7.42
C ALA A 68 -5.80 28.44 -8.46
N ILE A 69 -5.90 29.66 -8.96
CA ILE A 69 -5.00 30.25 -9.94
C ILE A 69 -4.46 31.55 -9.38
N VAL A 70 -3.17 31.59 -9.13
CA VAL A 70 -2.44 32.77 -8.73
C VAL A 70 -1.70 33.28 -9.96
N GLN A 71 -2.05 34.48 -10.44
CA GLN A 71 -1.43 35.02 -11.66
C GLN A 71 -0.02 35.53 -11.43
N ASP A 72 0.26 35.99 -10.21
CA ASP A 72 1.57 36.49 -9.79
C ASP A 72 1.82 36.14 -8.33
N ILE A 73 2.73 35.16 -8.10
CA ILE A 73 3.07 34.71 -6.76
C ILE A 73 3.78 35.76 -5.92
N ALA A 74 4.44 36.74 -6.54
CA ALA A 74 5.17 37.81 -5.83
C ALA A 74 4.24 38.79 -5.10
N HIS A 75 3.02 38.97 -5.64
CA HIS A 75 2.02 39.87 -5.11
C HIS A 75 0.85 39.17 -4.41
N GLU A 76 0.90 37.86 -4.24
CA GLU A 76 -0.15 37.07 -3.60
C GLU A 76 0.19 36.75 -2.14
N PRO A 77 -0.49 37.41 -1.17
CA PRO A 77 -0.20 37.26 0.26
C PRO A 77 -0.41 35.82 0.78
N LEU A 78 -1.26 35.04 0.11
CA LEU A 78 -1.57 33.64 0.48
C LEU A 78 -0.57 32.67 -0.06
N PHE A 79 0.38 33.10 -0.91
CA PHE A 79 1.46 32.23 -1.39
C PHE A 79 2.62 32.22 -0.39
N LEU A 80 2.76 31.13 0.35
CA LEU A 80 3.61 31.05 1.55
C LEU A 80 5.11 30.88 1.29
N PHE A 81 5.56 30.72 0.05
CA PHE A 81 6.97 30.47 -0.32
C PHE A 81 7.67 29.35 0.50
N ARG A 82 6.91 28.39 1.04
CA ARG A 82 7.40 27.38 1.97
C ARG A 82 8.42 26.42 1.34
N SER A 83 8.07 25.87 0.19
CA SER A 83 8.93 24.92 -0.50
C SER A 83 10.03 25.60 -1.30
N VAL A 84 9.78 26.80 -1.83
CA VAL A 84 10.73 27.50 -2.69
C VAL A 84 10.85 28.95 -2.22
N SER A 85 12.09 29.41 -2.02
CA SER A 85 12.36 30.82 -1.64
C SER A 85 12.03 31.76 -2.79
N ALA A 86 11.54 32.96 -2.46
CA ALA A 86 11.28 34.02 -3.45
C ALA A 86 12.52 34.36 -4.30
N ALA A 87 13.71 34.29 -3.73
CA ALA A 87 14.98 34.56 -4.41
C ALA A 87 15.34 33.53 -5.52
N GLN A 88 14.68 32.39 -5.54
CA GLN A 88 14.93 31.32 -6.52
C GLN A 88 14.04 31.42 -7.77
N PHE A 89 13.15 32.41 -7.82
CA PHE A 89 12.31 32.64 -8.99
C PHE A 89 12.99 33.64 -9.94
N PRO A 90 12.76 33.49 -11.26
CA PRO A 90 13.23 34.48 -12.23
C PRO A 90 12.58 35.85 -12.00
N SER A 91 13.16 36.90 -12.54
CA SER A 91 12.65 38.26 -12.47
C SER A 91 11.33 38.48 -13.20
N GLU A 92 10.89 37.54 -14.02
CA GLU A 92 9.61 37.58 -14.72
C GLU A 92 8.45 37.12 -13.82
N THR A 93 7.23 37.52 -14.18
CA THR A 93 6.02 37.11 -13.46
C THR A 93 5.79 35.61 -13.52
N VAL A 94 5.66 34.99 -12.36
CA VAL A 94 5.39 33.55 -12.21
C VAL A 94 3.98 33.34 -11.66
N ALA A 95 3.19 32.56 -12.39
CA ALA A 95 1.89 32.10 -11.93
C ALA A 95 2.00 30.76 -11.18
N PHE A 96 1.09 30.52 -10.24
CA PHE A 96 0.95 29.24 -9.59
C PHE A 96 -0.45 28.66 -9.82
N LEU A 97 -0.49 27.42 -10.26
CA LEU A 97 -1.71 26.68 -10.53
C LEU A 97 -1.83 25.55 -9.52
N ALA A 98 -2.95 25.47 -8.81
CA ALA A 98 -3.23 24.45 -7.83
C ALA A 98 -4.59 23.81 -8.12
N LEU A 99 -4.60 22.51 -8.39
CA LEU A 99 -5.80 21.75 -8.71
C LEU A 99 -6.02 20.64 -7.68
N PRO A 100 -7.28 20.41 -7.25
CA PRO A 100 -7.58 19.35 -6.31
C PRO A 100 -7.42 17.97 -6.98
N ILE A 101 -6.86 17.03 -6.23
CA ILE A 101 -6.86 15.61 -6.53
C ILE A 101 -8.00 15.02 -5.71
N THR A 102 -9.01 14.46 -6.37
CA THR A 102 -10.21 13.97 -5.72
C THR A 102 -10.38 12.46 -5.83
N LEU A 103 -10.94 11.87 -4.77
CA LEU A 103 -11.45 10.50 -4.73
C LEU A 103 -12.96 10.56 -4.44
N GLY A 104 -13.78 10.33 -5.45
CA GLY A 104 -15.21 10.62 -5.34
C GLY A 104 -15.44 12.09 -5.00
N ASN A 105 -16.10 12.37 -3.88
CA ASN A 105 -16.39 13.73 -3.40
C ASN A 105 -15.34 14.27 -2.42
N THR A 106 -14.29 13.53 -2.12
CA THR A 106 -13.29 13.94 -1.12
C THR A 106 -12.02 14.41 -1.81
N THR A 107 -11.53 15.59 -1.42
CA THR A 107 -10.22 16.08 -1.86
C THR A 107 -9.12 15.41 -1.03
N VAL A 108 -8.31 14.57 -1.67
CA VAL A 108 -7.21 13.81 -1.02
C VAL A 108 -5.85 14.47 -1.19
N GLY A 109 -5.75 15.44 -2.10
CA GLY A 109 -4.50 16.11 -2.37
C GLY A 109 -4.64 17.29 -3.31
N VAL A 110 -3.50 17.88 -3.66
CA VAL A 110 -3.38 19.01 -4.60
C VAL A 110 -2.24 18.75 -5.58
N LEU A 111 -2.52 18.93 -6.86
CA LEU A 111 -1.53 19.04 -7.92
C LEU A 111 -1.19 20.50 -8.10
N GLY A 112 0.06 20.90 -7.78
CA GLY A 112 0.54 22.28 -7.91
C GLY A 112 1.68 22.39 -8.90
N CYS A 113 1.74 23.48 -9.67
CA CYS A 113 2.87 23.79 -10.55
C CYS A 113 3.02 25.30 -10.77
N HIS A 114 4.23 25.69 -11.18
CA HIS A 114 4.53 27.07 -11.57
C HIS A 114 4.51 27.22 -13.09
N ARG A 115 4.06 28.36 -13.56
CA ARG A 115 3.98 28.74 -14.97
C ARG A 115 4.60 30.12 -15.17
N LEU A 116 5.51 30.24 -16.11
CA LEU A 116 6.05 31.54 -16.52
C LEU A 116 5.02 32.27 -17.40
N ARG A 117 4.82 33.57 -17.14
CA ARG A 117 3.81 34.39 -17.85
C ARG A 117 4.18 34.65 -19.32
N SER A 118 5.46 34.69 -19.63
CA SER A 118 6.00 34.91 -20.99
C SER A 118 5.62 33.83 -22.02
N ARG A 119 4.96 32.75 -21.60
CA ARG A 119 4.57 31.66 -22.49
C ARG A 119 3.43 32.03 -23.42
N GLN A 120 3.57 31.64 -24.69
CA GLN A 120 2.57 31.88 -25.75
C GLN A 120 1.30 31.01 -25.60
N ARG A 121 1.34 29.92 -24.81
CA ARG A 121 0.21 29.01 -24.62
C ARG A 121 -0.86 29.63 -23.74
N HIS A 122 -2.17 29.41 -24.05
CA HIS A 122 -3.27 29.91 -23.26
C HIS A 122 -3.37 29.22 -21.90
N LEU A 123 -3.68 29.99 -20.86
CA LEU A 123 -3.84 29.48 -19.49
C LEU A 123 -4.94 28.39 -19.38
N ASN A 124 -6.03 28.57 -20.14
CA ASN A 124 -7.14 27.62 -20.15
C ASN A 124 -6.75 26.24 -20.70
N ASP A 125 -5.82 26.18 -21.65
CA ASP A 125 -5.30 24.92 -22.17
C ASP A 125 -4.47 24.20 -21.11
N ASP A 126 -3.60 24.95 -20.41
CA ASP A 126 -2.81 24.40 -19.31
C ASP A 126 -3.70 23.87 -18.19
N LEU A 127 -4.77 24.59 -17.82
CA LEU A 127 -5.74 24.17 -16.82
C LEU A 127 -6.51 22.91 -17.23
N SER A 128 -6.87 22.80 -18.50
CA SER A 128 -7.58 21.62 -19.03
C SER A 128 -6.72 20.36 -18.91
N VAL A 129 -5.45 20.47 -19.29
CA VAL A 129 -4.49 19.36 -19.14
C VAL A 129 -4.24 19.02 -17.67
N LEU A 130 -4.04 20.04 -16.82
CA LEU A 130 -3.84 19.83 -15.39
C LEU A 130 -5.04 19.16 -14.72
N LYS A 131 -6.27 19.48 -15.12
CA LYS A 131 -7.48 18.79 -14.63
C LYS A 131 -7.45 17.32 -14.96
N VAL A 132 -7.11 16.97 -16.19
CA VAL A 132 -6.97 15.55 -16.59
C VAL A 132 -5.90 14.86 -15.77
N LEU A 133 -4.74 15.49 -15.58
CA LEU A 133 -3.64 14.93 -14.79
C LEU A 133 -4.00 14.77 -13.30
N ALA A 134 -4.73 15.73 -12.72
CA ALA A 134 -5.20 15.63 -11.34
C ALA A 134 -6.23 14.50 -11.17
N THR A 135 -7.12 14.32 -12.15
CA THR A 135 -8.08 13.19 -12.17
C THR A 135 -7.36 11.85 -12.27
N LEU A 136 -6.39 11.72 -13.18
CA LEU A 136 -5.59 10.50 -13.32
C LEU A 136 -4.80 10.19 -12.04
N ALA A 137 -4.23 11.22 -11.40
CA ALA A 137 -3.56 11.05 -10.11
C ALA A 137 -4.52 10.51 -9.05
N GLY A 138 -5.73 11.01 -8.98
CA GLY A 138 -6.78 10.50 -8.09
C GLY A 138 -7.13 9.05 -8.36
N GLN A 139 -7.26 8.65 -9.63
CA GLN A 139 -7.53 7.26 -10.02
C GLN A 139 -6.38 6.31 -9.63
N ILE A 140 -5.12 6.71 -9.84
CA ILE A 140 -3.95 5.92 -9.45
C ILE A 140 -3.94 5.71 -7.93
N LEU A 141 -4.15 6.76 -7.14
CA LEU A 141 -4.23 6.67 -5.69
C LEU A 141 -5.36 5.74 -5.22
N HIS A 142 -6.50 5.79 -5.89
CA HIS A 142 -7.61 4.89 -5.61
C HIS A 142 -7.26 3.42 -5.86
N MET A 143 -6.62 3.14 -7.01
CA MET A 143 -6.16 1.78 -7.31
C MET A 143 -5.14 1.28 -6.29
N GLU A 144 -4.18 2.11 -5.89
CA GLU A 144 -3.21 1.75 -4.85
C GLU A 144 -3.90 1.41 -3.51
N GLN A 145 -4.91 2.18 -3.11
CA GLN A 145 -5.70 1.88 -1.90
C GLN A 145 -6.41 0.54 -2.01
N LEU A 146 -7.11 0.28 -3.12
CA LEU A 146 -7.81 -0.99 -3.34
C LEU A 146 -6.87 -2.20 -3.30
N VAL A 147 -5.72 -2.11 -3.96
CA VAL A 147 -4.70 -3.18 -3.95
C VAL A 147 -4.16 -3.42 -2.55
N ASN A 148 -3.87 -2.35 -1.81
CA ASN A 148 -3.38 -2.45 -0.45
C ASN A 148 -4.41 -3.08 0.49
N ASP A 149 -5.67 -2.70 0.38
CA ASP A 149 -6.75 -3.25 1.21
C ASP A 149 -7.01 -4.73 0.91
N GLN A 150 -7.03 -5.11 -0.37
CA GLN A 150 -7.12 -6.52 -0.78
C GLN A 150 -5.93 -7.34 -0.25
N THR A 151 -4.72 -6.79 -0.35
CA THR A 151 -3.51 -7.46 0.14
C THR A 151 -3.55 -7.65 1.67
N ARG A 152 -4.00 -6.64 2.41
CA ARG A 152 -4.20 -6.74 3.87
C ARG A 152 -5.23 -7.81 4.22
N HIS A 153 -6.37 -7.81 3.53
CA HIS A 153 -7.43 -8.79 3.76
C HIS A 153 -6.96 -10.22 3.48
N LEU A 154 -6.26 -10.45 2.37
CA LEU A 154 -5.70 -11.77 2.04
C LEU A 154 -4.66 -12.23 3.06
N ARG A 155 -3.77 -11.33 3.51
CA ARG A 155 -2.78 -11.64 4.56
C ARG A 155 -3.45 -12.01 5.88
N ALA A 156 -4.46 -11.26 6.31
CA ALA A 156 -5.23 -11.55 7.53
C ALA A 156 -5.93 -12.92 7.43
N ARG A 157 -6.55 -13.22 6.28
CA ARG A 157 -7.20 -14.51 6.03
C ARG A 157 -6.21 -15.68 6.02
N ASN A 158 -5.06 -15.51 5.38
CA ASN A 158 -4.00 -16.53 5.40
C ASN A 158 -3.45 -16.78 6.82
N ALA A 159 -3.25 -15.71 7.62
CA ALA A 159 -2.81 -15.85 8.99
C ALA A 159 -3.84 -16.61 9.84
N ALA A 160 -5.13 -16.29 9.70
CA ALA A 160 -6.21 -16.99 10.41
C ALA A 160 -6.29 -18.47 10.02
N LEU A 161 -6.18 -18.81 8.73
CA LEU A 161 -6.15 -20.19 8.25
C LEU A 161 -4.92 -20.96 8.77
N SER A 162 -3.74 -20.33 8.75
CA SER A 162 -2.51 -20.92 9.27
C SER A 162 -2.62 -21.19 10.77
N GLN A 163 -3.23 -20.28 11.52
CA GLN A 163 -3.48 -20.45 12.96
C GLN A 163 -4.49 -21.58 13.22
N ALA A 164 -5.55 -21.67 12.44
CA ALA A 164 -6.52 -22.77 12.54
C ALA A 164 -5.85 -24.11 12.29
N LEU A 165 -5.05 -24.23 11.23
CA LEU A 165 -4.31 -25.47 10.93
C LEU A 165 -3.33 -25.84 12.04
N SER A 166 -2.58 -24.91 12.58
CA SER A 166 -1.65 -25.18 13.69
C SER A 166 -2.37 -25.63 14.96
N THR A 167 -3.55 -25.08 15.24
CA THR A 167 -4.38 -25.51 16.38
C THR A 167 -4.91 -26.93 16.19
N HIS A 168 -5.34 -27.30 14.97
CA HIS A 168 -5.75 -28.67 14.65
C HIS A 168 -4.57 -29.65 14.75
N ALA A 169 -3.40 -29.27 14.28
CA ALA A 169 -2.18 -30.07 14.38
C ALA A 169 -1.78 -30.38 15.82
N ALA A 170 -1.91 -29.41 16.70
CA ALA A 170 -1.61 -29.58 18.13
C ALA A 170 -2.47 -30.68 18.79
N ARG A 171 -3.71 -30.89 18.32
CA ARG A 171 -4.59 -31.98 18.77
C ARG A 171 -4.01 -33.36 18.49
N TYR A 172 -3.17 -33.48 17.44
CA TYR A 172 -2.51 -34.73 17.06
C TYR A 172 -1.06 -34.83 17.55
N GLY A 173 -0.61 -33.88 18.41
CA GLY A 173 0.75 -33.83 18.94
C GLY A 173 1.79 -33.27 17.97
N LEU A 174 1.36 -32.64 16.86
CA LEU A 174 2.24 -31.97 15.91
C LEU A 174 2.36 -30.49 16.30
N ILE A 175 3.59 -30.03 16.56
CA ILE A 175 3.86 -28.68 17.02
C ILE A 175 4.74 -27.97 16.00
N GLY A 176 4.31 -26.78 15.55
CA GLY A 176 5.07 -25.93 14.64
C GLY A 176 4.19 -25.05 13.76
N SER A 177 4.82 -24.09 13.09
CA SER A 177 4.15 -23.13 12.20
C SER A 177 4.92 -22.88 10.91
N SER A 178 5.92 -23.73 10.57
CA SER A 178 6.66 -23.55 9.32
C SER A 178 5.76 -23.78 8.10
N PRO A 179 5.99 -23.08 6.98
CA PRO A 179 5.20 -23.26 5.76
C PRO A 179 5.17 -24.72 5.26
N ALA A 180 6.30 -25.43 5.40
CA ALA A 180 6.40 -26.83 5.02
C ALA A 180 5.51 -27.72 5.90
N LEU A 181 5.48 -27.49 7.23
CA LEU A 181 4.63 -28.21 8.15
C LEU A 181 3.15 -27.92 7.88
N LEU A 182 2.77 -26.66 7.67
CA LEU A 182 1.39 -26.26 7.37
C LEU A 182 0.89 -26.90 6.07
N LYS A 183 1.76 -27.00 5.05
CA LYS A 183 1.46 -27.71 3.81
C LYS A 183 1.21 -29.20 4.06
N ALA A 184 2.11 -29.87 4.78
CA ALA A 184 1.97 -31.29 5.11
C ALA A 184 0.70 -31.56 5.95
N LEU A 185 0.33 -30.64 6.85
CA LEU A 185 -0.92 -30.73 7.64
C LEU A 185 -2.17 -30.63 6.76
N SER A 186 -2.18 -29.71 5.80
CA SER A 186 -3.32 -29.58 4.88
C SER A 186 -3.48 -30.83 3.99
N GLU A 187 -2.38 -31.43 3.59
CA GLU A 187 -2.38 -32.72 2.87
C GLU A 187 -2.88 -33.87 3.76
N LEU A 188 -2.44 -33.92 5.03
CA LEU A 188 -2.91 -34.89 6.02
C LEU A 188 -4.43 -34.83 6.20
N GLU A 189 -5.00 -33.64 6.43
CA GLU A 189 -6.45 -33.48 6.60
C GLU A 189 -7.23 -33.98 5.38
N ARG A 190 -6.72 -33.71 4.20
CA ARG A 190 -7.35 -34.12 2.94
C ARG A 190 -7.32 -35.65 2.74
N VAL A 191 -6.20 -36.29 3.10
CA VAL A 191 -5.99 -37.73 2.90
C VAL A 191 -6.63 -38.57 4.00
N SER A 192 -6.70 -38.04 5.23
CA SER A 192 -7.23 -38.78 6.39
C SER A 192 -8.67 -39.25 6.25
N GLN A 193 -9.47 -38.57 5.42
CA GLN A 193 -10.86 -38.94 5.12
C GLN A 193 -11.00 -40.05 4.05
N SER A 194 -9.90 -40.45 3.40
CA SER A 194 -9.88 -41.47 2.36
C SER A 194 -9.39 -42.82 2.90
N GLN A 195 -9.60 -43.90 2.14
CA GLN A 195 -9.04 -45.22 2.42
C GLN A 195 -7.73 -45.49 1.65
N ALA A 196 -7.16 -44.47 1.05
CA ALA A 196 -5.94 -44.59 0.26
C ALA A 196 -4.72 -44.93 1.13
N THR A 197 -3.77 -45.65 0.55
CA THR A 197 -2.46 -45.89 1.17
C THR A 197 -1.66 -44.58 1.16
N VAL A 198 -1.10 -44.22 2.31
CA VAL A 198 -0.32 -42.99 2.49
C VAL A 198 1.15 -43.34 2.61
N LEU A 199 1.99 -42.75 1.77
CA LEU A 199 3.44 -42.80 1.85
C LEU A 199 4.00 -41.50 2.44
N LEU A 200 4.68 -41.58 3.59
CA LEU A 200 5.36 -40.48 4.22
C LEU A 200 6.85 -40.49 3.90
N LEU A 201 7.32 -39.46 3.19
CA LEU A 201 8.71 -39.31 2.81
C LEU A 201 9.38 -38.18 3.66
N GLY A 202 10.65 -38.41 4.01
CA GLY A 202 11.43 -37.44 4.76
C GLY A 202 12.66 -38.05 5.40
N GLU A 203 13.58 -37.26 5.85
CA GLU A 203 14.81 -37.69 6.54
C GLU A 203 14.51 -38.33 7.90
N SER A 204 15.52 -39.02 8.46
CA SER A 204 15.40 -39.55 9.83
C SER A 204 15.19 -38.41 10.81
N GLY A 205 14.31 -38.58 11.79
CA GLY A 205 14.02 -37.57 12.82
C GLY A 205 13.01 -36.49 12.42
N THR A 206 12.49 -36.43 11.20
CA THR A 206 11.52 -35.43 10.74
C THR A 206 10.09 -35.62 11.27
N GLY A 207 9.85 -36.61 12.14
CA GLY A 207 8.54 -36.82 12.76
C GLY A 207 7.54 -37.62 11.92
N LYS A 208 7.99 -38.43 10.94
CA LYS A 208 7.11 -39.27 10.11
C LYS A 208 6.16 -40.14 10.92
N GLU A 209 6.61 -40.67 12.05
CA GLU A 209 5.80 -41.49 12.95
C GLU A 209 4.66 -40.69 13.59
N LEU A 210 4.94 -39.44 13.99
CA LEU A 210 3.91 -38.52 14.51
C LEU A 210 2.87 -38.19 13.43
N PHE A 211 3.31 -38.00 12.19
CA PHE A 211 2.40 -37.80 11.06
C PHE A 211 1.54 -39.03 10.78
N ALA A 212 2.12 -40.26 10.80
CA ALA A 212 1.35 -41.47 10.64
C ALA A 212 0.27 -41.62 11.70
N ARG A 213 0.61 -41.35 12.95
CA ARG A 213 -0.35 -41.32 14.08
C ARG A 213 -1.41 -40.25 13.88
N ALA A 214 -1.03 -39.05 13.43
CA ALA A 214 -1.95 -37.96 13.17
C ALA A 214 -2.96 -38.31 12.06
N VAL A 215 -2.53 -38.95 10.97
CA VAL A 215 -3.41 -39.46 9.90
C VAL A 215 -4.44 -40.43 10.49
N HIS A 216 -4.01 -41.38 11.34
CA HIS A 216 -4.92 -42.32 12.00
C HIS A 216 -5.93 -41.60 12.89
N LEU A 217 -5.47 -40.69 13.75
CA LEU A 217 -6.34 -39.93 14.69
C LEU A 217 -7.34 -39.01 13.97
N ALA A 218 -6.96 -38.49 12.78
CA ALA A 218 -7.81 -37.66 11.96
C ALA A 218 -8.78 -38.44 11.07
N SER A 219 -8.61 -39.77 10.96
CA SER A 219 -9.40 -40.63 10.09
C SER A 219 -10.70 -41.11 10.75
N PRO A 220 -11.67 -41.62 9.99
CA PRO A 220 -12.85 -42.30 10.51
C PRO A 220 -12.51 -43.54 11.35
N ARG A 221 -11.28 -44.04 11.29
CA ARG A 221 -10.77 -45.21 12.05
C ARG A 221 -10.06 -44.83 13.35
N SER A 222 -10.15 -43.56 13.79
CA SER A 222 -9.46 -43.04 14.98
C SER A 222 -9.71 -43.83 16.28
N THR A 223 -10.82 -44.55 16.36
CA THR A 223 -11.17 -45.45 17.49
C THR A 223 -10.66 -46.86 17.35
N GLN A 224 -10.11 -47.24 16.18
CA GLN A 224 -9.57 -48.56 15.91
C GLN A 224 -8.11 -48.66 16.41
N PRO A 225 -7.58 -49.89 16.60
CA PRO A 225 -6.19 -50.09 16.99
C PRO A 225 -5.22 -49.53 15.92
N PHE A 226 -4.20 -48.77 16.34
CA PHE A 226 -3.08 -48.34 15.51
C PHE A 226 -1.91 -49.29 15.71
N ILE A 227 -1.74 -50.24 14.78
CA ILE A 227 -0.68 -51.26 14.84
C ILE A 227 0.56 -50.75 14.12
N LYS A 228 1.67 -50.72 14.82
CA LYS A 228 2.96 -50.21 14.32
C LYS A 228 3.92 -51.39 14.15
N VAL A 229 4.47 -51.54 12.94
CA VAL A 229 5.45 -52.58 12.59
C VAL A 229 6.73 -51.93 12.13
N ASN A 230 7.84 -52.29 12.74
CA ASN A 230 9.17 -51.92 12.27
C ASN A 230 9.75 -53.01 11.39
N CYS A 231 9.70 -52.84 10.08
CA CYS A 231 10.19 -53.82 9.13
C CYS A 231 11.69 -54.11 9.28
N SER A 232 12.48 -53.15 9.72
CA SER A 232 13.93 -53.36 9.96
C SER A 232 14.24 -54.25 11.17
N ALA A 233 13.27 -54.51 12.02
CA ALA A 233 13.40 -55.35 13.21
C ALA A 233 12.86 -56.77 12.99
N ILE A 234 12.38 -57.10 11.79
CA ILE A 234 11.90 -58.42 11.43
C ILE A 234 13.12 -59.25 10.96
N PRO A 235 13.44 -60.41 11.60
CA PRO A 235 14.53 -61.26 11.15
C PRO A 235 14.23 -61.88 9.76
N ASP A 236 15.26 -62.03 8.93
CA ASP A 236 15.16 -62.60 7.58
C ASP A 236 14.74 -64.11 7.57
N THR A 237 14.60 -64.69 8.75
CA THR A 237 14.32 -66.16 8.96
C THR A 237 12.87 -66.44 9.36
N LEU A 238 11.92 -65.56 9.07
CA LEU A 238 10.49 -65.83 9.22
C LEU A 238 9.83 -66.30 7.93
#